data_86475d7e253e9325d754363bfd3eae51
#
_entry.id   86475d7e253e9325d754363bfd3eae51
#
_cell.length_a   1.000
_cell.length_b   1.000
_cell.length_c   1.000
_cell.angle_alpha   90.00
_cell.angle_beta   90.00
_cell.angle_gamma   90.00
#
_symmetry.space_group_name_H-M   'P 1'
#
loop_
_entity.id
_entity.type
_entity.pdbx_description
1 polymer ?
#
loop_
_entity_poly.entity_id
_entity_poly.type
_entity_poly.pdbx_seq_one_letter_code
_entity_poly.pdbx_strand_id
1 'polypeptide(L)'
;MAESVQAGCLPVARVLDAAGACSQDRNQLAAGFNDALRSLLADLAATLPDLVYSLADSLGLMAAIFADPQASGFTDISDACCGGGRLGAEAGCSPDAALCADRDRYYFWDAVHPTQRTAML
;
A
#
# COMPACT_ATOMS: atom_id res chain seq x y z
N MET A 1 0.22 3.43 -15.50
CA MET A 1 -0.45 4.01 -14.30
C MET A 1 -0.75 2.90 -13.32
N ALA A 2 -0.94 3.21 -12.06
CA ALA A 2 -1.29 2.25 -11.02
C ALA A 2 -2.51 2.73 -10.23
N GLU A 3 -3.32 1.79 -9.77
CA GLU A 3 -4.41 2.05 -8.84
C GLU A 3 -3.89 2.43 -7.45
N SER A 4 -4.74 3.08 -6.65
CA SER A 4 -4.49 3.26 -5.23
C SER A 4 -4.60 1.92 -4.51
N VAL A 5 -3.68 1.67 -3.59
CA VAL A 5 -3.74 0.53 -2.65
C VAL A 5 -4.82 0.75 -1.58
N GLN A 6 -4.99 -0.20 -0.66
CA GLN A 6 -5.84 -0.03 0.53
C GLN A 6 -5.23 1.03 1.47
N ALA A 7 -5.48 2.30 1.18
CA ALA A 7 -4.87 3.44 1.88
C ALA A 7 -5.13 3.44 3.40
N GLY A 8 -6.23 2.83 3.83
CA GLY A 8 -6.57 2.63 5.24
C GLY A 8 -5.73 1.57 5.95
N CYS A 9 -5.01 0.73 5.21
CA CYS A 9 -4.15 -0.32 5.77
C CYS A 9 -2.66 0.08 5.81
N LEU A 10 -2.31 1.28 5.34
CA LEU A 10 -0.97 1.82 5.50
C LEU A 10 -0.64 2.03 6.99
N PRO A 11 0.61 1.86 7.44
CA PRO A 11 0.99 2.08 8.84
C PRO A 11 0.57 3.44 9.39
N VAL A 12 0.65 4.50 8.57
CA VAL A 12 0.21 5.88 8.93
C VAL A 12 -1.30 5.96 9.22
N ALA A 13 -2.11 5.11 8.62
CA ALA A 13 -3.55 5.06 8.90
C ALA A 13 -3.85 4.17 10.11
N ARG A 14 -3.20 3.01 10.18
CA ARG A 14 -3.38 2.03 11.27
C ARG A 14 -2.96 2.58 12.64
N VAL A 15 -1.91 3.42 12.69
CA VAL A 15 -1.42 3.98 13.95
C VAL A 15 -2.42 4.89 14.63
N LEU A 16 -3.39 5.43 13.89
CA LEU A 16 -4.47 6.28 14.42
C LEU A 16 -5.59 5.46 15.09
N ASP A 17 -5.67 4.17 14.82
CA ASP A 17 -6.59 3.25 15.48
C ASP A 17 -5.94 2.62 16.71
N ALA A 18 -6.65 2.55 17.84
CA ALA A 18 -6.11 2.01 19.09
C ALA A 18 -5.67 0.54 18.98
N ALA A 19 -6.36 -0.26 18.17
CA ALA A 19 -6.05 -1.66 17.91
C ALA A 19 -5.14 -1.86 16.69
N GLY A 20 -4.77 -0.81 15.96
CA GLY A 20 -3.98 -0.89 14.72
C GLY A 20 -4.76 -1.45 13.54
N ALA A 21 -6.09 -1.36 13.57
CA ALA A 21 -6.92 -1.83 12.47
C ALA A 21 -6.84 -0.93 11.23
N CYS A 22 -7.15 -1.49 10.06
CA CYS A 22 -7.29 -0.70 8.84
C CYS A 22 -8.48 0.26 8.95
N SER A 23 -8.32 1.48 8.43
CA SER A 23 -9.40 2.45 8.30
C SER A 23 -10.29 2.11 7.11
N GLN A 24 -11.53 1.68 7.36
CA GLN A 24 -12.49 1.34 6.31
C GLN A 24 -12.87 2.57 5.48
N ASP A 25 -13.04 3.74 6.11
CA ASP A 25 -13.36 4.99 5.41
C ASP A 25 -12.29 5.35 4.37
N ARG A 26 -11.01 5.23 4.72
CA ARG A 26 -9.90 5.47 3.80
C ARG A 26 -9.83 4.43 2.69
N ASN A 27 -10.14 3.16 2.99
CA ASN A 27 -10.21 2.11 1.98
C ASN A 27 -11.36 2.34 0.99
N GLN A 28 -12.51 2.84 1.45
CA GLN A 28 -13.63 3.21 0.58
C GLN A 28 -13.28 4.39 -0.34
N LEU A 29 -12.55 5.39 0.17
CA LEU A 29 -12.05 6.50 -0.65
C LEU A 29 -11.09 6.00 -1.74
N ALA A 30 -10.16 5.12 -1.39
CA ALA A 30 -9.23 4.52 -2.36
C ALA A 30 -9.96 3.70 -3.44
N ALA A 31 -10.97 2.91 -3.05
CA ALA A 31 -11.80 2.16 -3.99
C ALA A 31 -12.56 3.09 -4.94
N GLY A 32 -13.19 4.15 -4.42
CA GLY A 32 -13.89 5.15 -5.23
C GLY A 32 -12.96 5.88 -6.21
N PHE A 33 -11.74 6.19 -5.80
CA PHE A 33 -10.71 6.74 -6.69
C PHE A 33 -10.38 5.76 -7.83
N ASN A 34 -10.19 4.48 -7.52
CA ASN A 34 -9.87 3.46 -8.53
C ASN A 34 -11.00 3.28 -9.53
N ASP A 35 -12.25 3.27 -9.08
CA ASP A 35 -13.42 3.17 -9.97
C ASP A 35 -13.51 4.39 -10.91
N ALA A 36 -13.28 5.59 -10.38
CA ALA A 36 -13.25 6.81 -11.19
C ALA A 36 -12.09 6.81 -12.21
N LEU A 37 -10.91 6.32 -11.78
CA LEU A 37 -9.74 6.19 -12.67
C LEU A 37 -10.00 5.22 -13.82
N ARG A 38 -10.56 4.04 -13.54
CA ARG A 38 -10.93 3.05 -14.57
C ARG A 38 -11.92 3.63 -15.58
N SER A 39 -12.97 4.30 -15.10
CA SER A 39 -13.98 4.93 -15.95
C SER A 39 -13.37 6.01 -16.83
N LEU A 40 -12.54 6.88 -16.26
CA LEU A 40 -11.86 7.94 -17.01
C LEU A 40 -10.95 7.39 -18.11
N LEU A 41 -10.16 6.36 -17.80
CA LEU A 41 -9.26 5.74 -18.78
C LEU A 41 -10.05 5.06 -19.92
N ALA A 42 -11.16 4.40 -19.59
CA ALA A 42 -12.04 3.80 -20.59
C ALA A 42 -12.66 4.87 -21.52
N ASP A 43 -13.13 5.97 -20.96
CA ASP A 43 -13.69 7.09 -21.73
C ASP A 43 -12.63 7.75 -22.64
N LEU A 44 -11.42 7.95 -22.12
CA LEU A 44 -10.30 8.49 -22.91
C LEU A 44 -9.92 7.55 -24.06
N ALA A 45 -9.84 6.24 -23.80
CA ALA A 45 -9.53 5.25 -24.84
C ALA A 45 -10.62 5.18 -25.92
N ALA A 46 -11.88 5.42 -25.55
CA ALA A 46 -12.99 5.47 -26.51
C ALA A 46 -12.96 6.71 -27.43
N THR A 47 -12.39 7.82 -26.94
CA THR A 47 -12.32 9.10 -27.67
C THR A 47 -11.00 9.36 -28.37
N LEU A 48 -9.92 8.69 -27.92
CA LEU A 48 -8.55 8.85 -28.43
C LEU A 48 -8.05 7.50 -29.00
N PRO A 49 -8.25 7.24 -30.30
CA PRO A 49 -7.99 5.92 -30.90
C PRO A 49 -6.53 5.47 -30.81
N ASP A 50 -5.59 6.40 -30.65
CA ASP A 50 -4.15 6.10 -30.52
C ASP A 50 -3.70 5.97 -29.05
N LEU A 51 -4.61 6.10 -28.10
CA LEU A 51 -4.29 5.96 -26.68
C LEU A 51 -4.10 4.48 -26.33
N VAL A 52 -2.89 4.16 -25.89
CA VAL A 52 -2.56 2.86 -25.28
C VAL A 52 -2.16 3.09 -23.83
N TYR A 53 -2.79 2.37 -22.91
CA TYR A 53 -2.46 2.45 -21.49
C TYR A 53 -2.41 1.07 -20.85
N SER A 54 -1.69 0.98 -19.74
CA SER A 54 -1.70 -0.15 -18.82
C SER A 54 -2.00 0.36 -17.42
N LEU A 55 -2.88 -0.33 -16.73
CA LEU A 55 -3.25 -0.03 -15.34
C LEU A 55 -2.87 -1.22 -14.45
N ALA A 56 -1.96 -0.97 -13.50
CA ALA A 56 -1.59 -1.97 -12.52
C ALA A 56 -2.67 -2.08 -11.44
N ASP A 57 -3.16 -3.29 -11.20
CA ASP A 57 -4.12 -3.62 -10.14
C ASP A 57 -3.40 -3.72 -8.79
N SER A 58 -2.96 -2.58 -8.26
CA SER A 58 -2.26 -2.50 -6.99
C SER A 58 -3.16 -2.85 -5.80
N LEU A 59 -4.47 -2.58 -5.93
CA LEU A 59 -5.46 -2.92 -4.90
C LEU A 59 -5.63 -4.45 -4.79
N GLY A 60 -5.83 -5.13 -5.92
CA GLY A 60 -5.97 -6.58 -5.96
C GLY A 60 -4.69 -7.29 -5.52
N LEU A 61 -3.52 -6.82 -5.95
CA LEU A 61 -2.24 -7.37 -5.51
C LEU A 61 -2.07 -7.27 -3.98
N MET A 62 -2.32 -6.09 -3.40
CA MET A 62 -2.24 -5.90 -1.95
C MET A 62 -3.23 -6.81 -1.21
N ALA A 63 -4.47 -6.91 -1.69
CA ALA A 63 -5.48 -7.78 -1.09
C ALA A 63 -5.07 -9.25 -1.11
N ALA A 64 -4.51 -9.74 -2.22
CA ALA A 64 -4.02 -11.10 -2.34
C ALA A 64 -2.86 -11.39 -1.37
N ILE A 65 -1.91 -10.47 -1.26
CA ILE A 65 -0.77 -10.60 -0.32
C ILE A 65 -1.27 -10.59 1.13
N PHE A 66 -2.23 -9.73 1.46
CA PHE A 66 -2.77 -9.62 2.82
C PHE A 66 -3.62 -10.83 3.23
N ALA A 67 -4.21 -11.52 2.26
CA ALA A 67 -4.94 -12.77 2.50
C ALA A 67 -4.00 -13.94 2.89
N ASP A 68 -2.80 -14.00 2.30
CA ASP A 68 -1.77 -14.98 2.63
C ASP A 68 -0.36 -14.35 2.50
N PRO A 69 0.08 -13.60 3.53
CA PRO A 69 1.37 -12.92 3.48
C PRO A 69 2.55 -13.88 3.34
N GLN A 70 2.45 -15.07 3.94
CA GLN A 70 3.54 -16.05 3.94
C GLN A 70 3.80 -16.63 2.55
N ALA A 71 2.77 -16.78 1.73
CA ALA A 71 2.92 -17.21 0.32
C ALA A 71 3.80 -16.23 -0.48
N SER A 72 3.80 -14.94 -0.12
CA SER A 72 4.67 -13.92 -0.72
C SER A 72 5.97 -13.67 0.06
N GLY A 73 6.19 -14.43 1.15
CA GLY A 73 7.42 -14.36 1.95
C GLY A 73 7.41 -13.28 3.05
N PHE A 74 6.27 -12.62 3.30
CA PHE A 74 6.16 -11.61 4.34
C PHE A 74 5.79 -12.24 5.70
N THR A 75 6.40 -11.69 6.76
CA THR A 75 6.03 -11.99 8.15
C THR A 75 5.34 -10.81 8.82
N ASP A 76 5.46 -9.61 8.22
CA ASP A 76 4.84 -8.40 8.71
C ASP A 76 4.21 -7.59 7.55
N ILE A 77 2.92 -7.33 7.66
CA ILE A 77 2.11 -6.55 6.71
C ILE A 77 1.45 -5.33 7.35
N SER A 78 1.83 -5.00 8.58
CA SER A 78 1.24 -3.91 9.36
C SER A 78 2.22 -2.84 9.78
N ASP A 79 3.44 -3.24 10.12
CA ASP A 79 4.45 -2.35 10.67
C ASP A 79 5.37 -1.83 9.56
N ALA A 80 5.90 -0.62 9.77
CA ALA A 80 6.97 -0.08 8.94
C ALA A 80 8.32 -0.65 9.40
N CYS A 81 9.17 -1.02 8.43
CA CYS A 81 10.53 -1.48 8.69
C CYS A 81 11.45 -0.34 9.16
N CYS A 82 11.22 0.88 8.67
CA CYS A 82 11.97 2.09 9.01
C CYS A 82 11.04 3.12 9.67
N GLY A 83 11.35 3.49 10.89
CA GLY A 83 10.58 4.46 11.64
C GLY A 83 10.55 4.12 13.13
N GLY A 84 9.80 4.87 13.92
CA GLY A 84 9.74 4.69 15.36
C GLY A 84 8.31 4.74 15.92
N GLY A 85 8.20 4.29 17.18
CA GLY A 85 6.94 4.24 17.89
C GLY A 85 6.06 3.09 17.42
N ARG A 86 4.78 3.21 17.68
CA ARG A 86 3.79 2.17 17.35
C ARG A 86 3.71 1.96 15.84
N LEU A 87 3.75 0.71 15.39
CA LEU A 87 3.76 0.29 13.98
C LEU A 87 4.91 0.91 13.14
N GLY A 88 5.97 1.43 13.78
CA GLY A 88 7.02 2.19 13.10
C GLY A 88 6.53 3.46 12.41
N ALA A 89 5.37 3.99 12.78
CA ALA A 89 4.68 5.06 12.04
C ALA A 89 4.42 6.32 12.87
N GLU A 90 4.81 6.35 14.15
CA GLU A 90 4.68 7.55 15.01
C GLU A 90 5.84 8.53 14.81
N ALA A 91 7.03 8.01 14.46
CA ALA A 91 8.18 8.82 14.08
C ALA A 91 8.64 8.42 12.67
N GLY A 92 8.94 9.42 11.83
CA GLY A 92 9.28 9.19 10.44
C GLY A 92 10.59 8.41 10.24
N CYS A 93 10.73 7.82 9.06
CA CYS A 93 11.98 7.21 8.62
C CYS A 93 13.02 8.31 8.35
N SER A 94 14.12 8.28 9.06
CA SER A 94 15.26 9.18 8.96
C SER A 94 16.57 8.37 8.98
N PRO A 95 17.73 8.98 8.69
CA PRO A 95 19.01 8.27 8.77
C PRO A 95 19.29 7.63 10.12
N ASP A 96 18.73 8.18 11.21
CA ASP A 96 18.91 7.68 12.58
C ASP A 96 17.71 6.85 13.09
N ALA A 97 16.70 6.61 12.22
CA ALA A 97 15.53 5.83 12.62
C ALA A 97 15.87 4.37 12.87
N ALA A 98 15.08 3.74 13.74
CA ALA A 98 15.16 2.30 13.93
C ALA A 98 14.78 1.56 12.65
N LEU A 99 15.50 0.48 12.37
CA LEU A 99 15.25 -0.40 11.24
C LEU A 99 14.86 -1.80 11.73
N CYS A 100 13.95 -2.45 11.01
CA CYS A 100 13.67 -3.86 11.20
C CYS A 100 14.90 -4.72 10.87
N ALA A 101 14.94 -5.95 11.39
CA ALA A 101 16.08 -6.85 11.20
C ALA A 101 16.18 -7.37 9.75
N ASP A 102 15.05 -7.57 9.06
CA ASP A 102 14.98 -8.12 7.71
C ASP A 102 13.89 -7.40 6.90
N ARG A 103 14.28 -6.45 6.08
CA ARG A 103 13.39 -5.64 5.25
C ARG A 103 12.61 -6.46 4.21
N ASP A 104 13.14 -7.61 3.80
CA ASP A 104 12.50 -8.46 2.79
C ASP A 104 11.33 -9.27 3.37
N ARG A 105 11.17 -9.24 4.69
CA ARG A 105 10.05 -9.84 5.41
C ARG A 105 8.92 -8.85 5.72
N TYR A 106 9.12 -7.55 5.45
CA TYR A 106 8.15 -6.49 5.70
C TYR A 106 7.51 -6.03 4.39
N TYR A 107 6.19 -5.83 4.42
CA TYR A 107 5.48 -5.23 3.28
C TYR A 107 5.80 -3.75 3.14
N PHE A 108 5.84 -3.00 4.28
CA PHE A 108 6.08 -1.57 4.30
C PHE A 108 7.51 -1.23 4.69
N TRP A 109 8.12 -0.30 3.92
CA TRP A 109 9.40 0.29 4.26
C TRP A 109 9.26 1.34 5.35
N ASP A 110 8.38 2.31 5.16
CA ASP A 110 8.05 3.36 6.12
C ASP A 110 6.53 3.46 6.32
N ALA A 111 6.07 4.55 6.92
CA ALA A 111 4.65 4.74 7.24
C ALA A 111 3.71 4.73 6.02
N VAL A 112 4.22 4.88 4.80
CA VAL A 112 3.43 5.00 3.56
C VAL A 112 3.97 4.18 2.39
N HIS A 113 5.27 3.94 2.30
CA HIS A 113 5.89 3.31 1.13
C HIS A 113 6.08 1.80 1.31
N PRO A 114 5.93 1.01 0.23
CA PRO A 114 6.28 -0.39 0.26
C PRO A 114 7.79 -0.60 0.34
N THR A 115 8.23 -1.78 0.78
CA THR A 115 9.63 -2.18 0.66
C THR A 115 9.99 -2.43 -0.82
N GLN A 116 11.29 -2.46 -1.12
CA GLN A 116 11.77 -2.86 -2.44
C GLN A 116 11.26 -4.26 -2.81
N ARG A 117 11.22 -5.18 -1.86
CA ARG A 117 10.67 -6.54 -2.05
C ARG A 117 9.22 -6.48 -2.53
N THR A 118 8.39 -5.68 -1.89
CA THR A 118 6.98 -5.49 -2.27
C THR A 118 6.85 -4.87 -3.66
N ALA A 119 7.68 -3.87 -3.98
CA ALA A 119 7.64 -3.18 -5.27
C ALA A 119 8.09 -4.06 -6.46
N MET A 120 8.69 -5.22 -6.20
CA MET A 120 9.14 -6.17 -7.23
C MET A 120 8.15 -7.30 -7.50
N LEU A 121 7.02 -7.34 -6.80
CA LEU A 121 5.94 -8.32 -7.00
C LEU A 121 4.95 -7.82 -8.05
#